data_df7bcc953ae6c6aa25266b32f1e5a1de
#
_entry.id   df7bcc953ae6c6aa25266b32f1e5a1de
#
_cell.length_a   1.000
_cell.length_b   1.000
_cell.length_c   1.000
_cell.angle_alpha   90.00
_cell.angle_beta   90.00
_cell.angle_gamma   90.00
#
_symmetry.space_group_name_H-M   'P 1'
#
loop_
_entity.id
_entity.type
_entity.pdbx_description
1 polymer ?
#
loop_
_entity_poly.entity_id
_entity_poly.type
_entity_poly.pdbx_seq_one_letter_code
_entity_poly.pdbx_strand_id
1 'polypeptide(L)'
;SEALAPESAAVETITSSLDNATEAGRHSTARVTPVTEVTEQNLNGDAYLTDPETTKAAYSKTDGDINYSVVVSNPTAETKTMTVNLTLQHASEIIGQDNVDLTLVAGASAKVSNLTVASEWLTNNTGYLVTISVNDKSGNVLSSKRAGLSVEDDWTVFPRYGIVAGSPTDQNSILVKNLEAYRKELELMKSMNINSYFFYDAYNEATDPFPEGVDSFVQKWNTWSHTQVDTKAVKELVDQVHKSGAVAMLYNMISADSNPKNPALPLAALAYNFYDSFGKKGEPMTYTIGNNPTQVYYDPANPDWQKYIAGVMKSAMDRMGFDGWQGDTIGDNRVTDYEHRNST
;
A
#
# COMPACT_ATOMS: atom_id res chain seq x y z
N SER A 1 -20.51 22.51 41.25
CA SER A 1 -19.65 21.33 41.44
C SER A 1 -18.72 21.20 40.24
N GLU A 2 -17.50 21.65 40.40
CA GLU A 2 -16.42 21.40 39.43
C GLU A 2 -16.16 19.91 39.41
N ALA A 3 -16.37 19.29 38.23
CA ALA A 3 -15.91 17.95 37.97
C ALA A 3 -14.38 18.04 37.92
N LEU A 4 -13.68 17.44 38.87
CA LEU A 4 -12.26 17.23 38.85
C LEU A 4 -11.93 16.42 37.57
N ALA A 5 -11.07 16.97 36.72
CA ALA A 5 -10.50 16.20 35.62
C ALA A 5 -9.85 14.93 36.20
N PRO A 6 -9.99 13.76 35.55
CA PRO A 6 -9.34 12.56 36.03
C PRO A 6 -7.84 12.81 36.08
N GLU A 7 -7.22 12.66 37.27
CA GLU A 7 -5.78 12.67 37.41
C GLU A 7 -5.21 11.71 36.37
N SER A 8 -4.24 12.18 35.58
CA SER A 8 -3.55 11.31 34.61
C SER A 8 -2.99 10.12 35.37
N ALA A 9 -3.37 8.89 34.95
CA ALA A 9 -2.93 7.68 35.59
C ALA A 9 -1.39 7.66 35.66
N ALA A 10 -0.82 7.48 36.83
CA ALA A 10 0.61 7.44 37.02
C ALA A 10 1.20 6.19 36.33
N VAL A 11 2.22 6.42 35.54
CA VAL A 11 2.99 5.36 34.87
C VAL A 11 4.37 5.35 35.45
N GLU A 12 4.76 4.23 36.03
CA GLU A 12 6.12 3.98 36.47
C GLU A 12 6.83 3.14 35.41
N THR A 13 8.04 3.52 35.03
CA THR A 13 8.82 2.83 34.00
C THR A 13 10.16 2.40 34.57
N ILE A 14 10.52 1.18 34.25
CA ILE A 14 11.86 0.63 34.49
C ILE A 14 12.39 0.10 33.18
N THR A 15 13.41 0.75 32.62
CA THR A 15 14.09 0.22 31.44
C THR A 15 15.06 -0.87 31.85
N SER A 16 14.93 -2.03 31.24
CA SER A 16 15.87 -3.15 31.43
C SER A 16 16.90 -3.20 30.30
N SER A 17 18.05 -3.79 30.60
CA SER A 17 18.98 -4.14 29.53
C SER A 17 18.38 -5.18 28.61
N LEU A 18 18.70 -5.08 27.34
CA LEU A 18 18.27 -6.03 26.34
C LEU A 18 18.94 -7.40 26.65
N ASP A 19 18.12 -8.40 26.89
CA ASP A 19 18.58 -9.79 27.01
C ASP A 19 18.36 -10.47 25.66
N ASN A 20 19.42 -10.54 24.89
CA ASN A 20 19.34 -11.07 23.54
C ASN A 20 20.47 -12.07 23.29
N ALA A 21 20.17 -13.14 22.58
CA ALA A 21 21.11 -14.26 22.36
C ALA A 21 22.32 -13.86 21.48
N THR A 22 22.29 -12.73 20.79
CA THR A 22 23.34 -12.30 19.86
C THR A 22 24.19 -11.14 20.38
N GLU A 23 23.67 -10.35 21.34
CA GLU A 23 24.32 -9.15 21.86
C GLU A 23 24.13 -8.97 23.37
N ALA A 24 25.10 -9.40 24.16
CA ALA A 24 25.12 -9.11 25.58
C ALA A 24 25.40 -7.61 25.82
N GLY A 25 24.58 -6.94 26.62
CA GLY A 25 24.82 -5.58 27.09
C GLY A 25 24.17 -4.43 26.32
N ARG A 26 23.37 -4.71 25.31
CA ARG A 26 22.55 -3.68 24.65
C ARG A 26 21.42 -3.22 25.58
N HIS A 27 21.22 -1.92 25.69
CA HIS A 27 20.11 -1.33 26.45
C HIS A 27 18.96 -0.99 25.55
N SER A 28 17.72 -1.25 26.00
CA SER A 28 16.51 -0.83 25.33
C SER A 28 16.43 0.69 25.20
N THR A 29 16.01 1.15 24.03
CA THR A 29 15.66 2.56 23.79
C THR A 29 14.15 2.81 23.89
N ALA A 30 13.37 1.81 24.28
CA ALA A 30 11.93 1.91 24.43
C ALA A 30 11.55 3.00 25.43
N ARG A 31 10.46 3.72 25.11
CA ARG A 31 9.92 4.81 25.93
C ARG A 31 8.46 4.53 26.24
N VAL A 32 8.06 4.86 27.46
CA VAL A 32 6.69 4.70 27.93
C VAL A 32 6.13 6.07 28.23
N THR A 33 4.99 6.39 27.61
CA THR A 33 4.28 7.66 27.81
C THR A 33 2.81 7.38 28.16
N PRO A 34 2.22 8.08 29.16
CA PRO A 34 0.79 7.93 29.48
C PRO A 34 -0.12 8.24 28.31
N VAL A 35 -1.20 7.48 28.19
CA VAL A 35 -2.26 7.70 27.20
C VAL A 35 -3.58 7.87 27.95
N THR A 36 -4.31 8.94 27.67
CA THR A 36 -5.56 9.29 28.36
C THR A 36 -6.80 8.65 27.73
N GLU A 37 -6.74 8.28 26.44
CA GLU A 37 -7.85 7.67 25.74
C GLU A 37 -7.36 6.49 24.87
N VAL A 38 -7.92 5.32 25.14
CA VAL A 38 -7.77 4.13 24.29
C VAL A 38 -9.16 3.65 23.92
N THR A 39 -9.46 3.65 22.63
CA THR A 39 -10.74 3.15 22.13
C THR A 39 -10.71 1.63 21.98
N GLU A 40 -11.86 0.99 22.13
CA GLU A 40 -11.99 -0.45 21.85
C GLU A 40 -11.53 -0.80 20.42
N GLN A 41 -11.72 0.13 19.48
CA GLN A 41 -11.29 -0.03 18.09
C GLN A 41 -9.76 -0.13 17.96
N ASN A 42 -9.01 0.61 18.79
CA ASN A 42 -7.55 0.55 18.79
C ASN A 42 -7.04 -0.78 19.36
N LEU A 43 -7.77 -1.37 20.29
CA LEU A 43 -7.44 -2.65 20.89
C LEU A 43 -7.83 -3.86 20.01
N ASN A 44 -8.70 -3.65 19.03
CA ASN A 44 -9.15 -4.71 18.11
C ASN A 44 -9.60 -6.00 18.84
N GLY A 45 -10.42 -5.85 19.90
CA GLY A 45 -10.91 -6.94 20.73
C GLY A 45 -9.92 -7.47 21.77
N ASP A 46 -8.72 -6.91 21.86
CA ASP A 46 -7.72 -7.23 22.88
C ASP A 46 -7.82 -6.24 24.05
N ALA A 47 -7.74 -6.74 25.28
CA ALA A 47 -7.87 -5.90 26.47
C ALA A 47 -6.54 -5.26 26.91
N TYR A 48 -5.39 -5.76 26.43
CA TYR A 48 -4.05 -5.37 26.90
C TYR A 48 -3.19 -4.66 25.86
N LEU A 49 -3.35 -4.95 24.57
CA LEU A 49 -2.36 -4.60 23.56
C LEU A 49 -3.02 -4.20 22.25
N THR A 50 -2.63 -3.06 21.70
CA THR A 50 -2.99 -2.65 20.34
C THR A 50 -2.09 -3.34 19.30
N ASP A 51 -2.52 -3.31 18.04
CA ASP A 51 -1.68 -3.75 16.93
C ASP A 51 -0.41 -2.89 16.84
N PRO A 52 0.74 -3.48 16.47
CA PRO A 52 1.98 -2.75 16.29
C PRO A 52 1.88 -1.71 15.18
N GLU A 53 2.37 -0.50 15.43
CA GLU A 53 2.49 0.55 14.43
C GLU A 53 3.88 0.57 13.82
N THR A 54 3.94 0.57 12.50
CA THR A 54 5.17 0.73 11.71
C THR A 54 5.00 1.86 10.71
N THR A 55 6.12 2.41 10.23
CA THR A 55 6.08 3.53 9.26
C THR A 55 6.11 3.08 7.80
N LYS A 56 6.63 1.88 7.52
CA LYS A 56 6.83 1.38 6.16
C LYS A 56 6.32 -0.05 5.99
N ALA A 57 5.93 -0.38 4.77
CA ALA A 57 5.57 -1.73 4.34
C ALA A 57 6.81 -2.62 4.12
N ALA A 58 7.92 -2.02 3.74
CA ALA A 58 9.21 -2.66 3.51
C ALA A 58 10.34 -1.72 3.91
N TYR A 59 11.45 -2.26 4.37
CA TYR A 59 12.61 -1.53 4.85
C TYR A 59 13.87 -1.97 4.09
N SER A 60 14.76 -1.01 3.82
CA SER A 60 16.13 -1.34 3.46
C SER A 60 16.97 -1.50 4.73
N LYS A 61 17.96 -2.38 4.70
CA LYS A 61 18.94 -2.48 5.79
C LYS A 61 19.65 -1.15 6.05
N THR A 62 19.78 -0.29 5.04
CA THR A 62 20.39 1.05 5.15
C THR A 62 19.48 2.09 5.80
N ASP A 63 18.21 1.78 6.04
CA ASP A 63 17.28 2.68 6.76
C ASP A 63 17.64 2.82 8.25
N GLY A 64 18.53 1.98 8.76
CA GLY A 64 18.88 1.94 10.17
C GLY A 64 17.96 1.03 11.00
N ASP A 65 17.88 1.30 12.30
CA ASP A 65 17.03 0.55 13.23
C ASP A 65 15.55 0.79 12.92
N ILE A 66 14.74 -0.26 13.10
CA ILE A 66 13.30 -0.21 12.87
C ILE A 66 12.59 -0.15 14.22
N ASN A 67 11.75 0.87 14.40
CA ASN A 67 11.03 1.11 15.63
C ASN A 67 9.55 0.75 15.51
N TYR A 68 9.05 0.08 16.54
CA TYR A 68 7.65 -0.27 16.70
C TYR A 68 7.05 0.47 17.88
N SER A 69 5.75 0.79 17.80
CA SER A 69 4.97 1.35 18.89
C SER A 69 3.71 0.52 19.10
N VAL A 70 3.32 0.40 20.36
CA VAL A 70 2.06 -0.23 20.80
C VAL A 70 1.47 0.58 21.94
N VAL A 71 0.17 0.45 22.17
CA VAL A 71 -0.46 0.90 23.41
C VAL A 71 -0.75 -0.31 24.28
N VAL A 72 -0.34 -0.22 25.54
CA VAL A 72 -0.56 -1.24 26.58
C VAL A 72 -1.57 -0.72 27.57
N SER A 73 -2.54 -1.55 27.94
CA SER A 73 -3.58 -1.24 28.91
C SER A 73 -3.57 -2.22 30.07
N ASN A 74 -3.92 -1.74 31.26
CA ASN A 74 -4.22 -2.59 32.40
C ASN A 74 -5.74 -2.60 32.64
N PRO A 75 -6.47 -3.60 32.16
CA PRO A 75 -7.92 -3.67 32.31
C PRO A 75 -8.35 -4.17 33.70
N THR A 76 -7.43 -4.50 34.59
CA THR A 76 -7.72 -5.04 35.92
C THR A 76 -8.01 -3.94 36.94
N ALA A 77 -8.56 -4.34 38.09
CA ALA A 77 -8.87 -3.44 39.19
C ALA A 77 -7.65 -3.14 40.11
N GLU A 78 -6.49 -3.73 39.82
CA GLU A 78 -5.30 -3.59 40.63
C GLU A 78 -4.13 -3.05 39.81
N THR A 79 -3.16 -2.42 40.48
CA THR A 79 -1.90 -2.02 39.85
C THR A 79 -1.13 -3.25 39.38
N LYS A 80 -0.64 -3.21 38.15
CA LYS A 80 0.02 -4.33 37.51
C LYS A 80 1.37 -3.94 36.92
N THR A 81 2.39 -4.71 37.25
CA THR A 81 3.70 -4.63 36.60
C THR A 81 3.74 -5.65 35.46
N MET A 82 4.14 -5.18 34.29
CA MET A 82 4.16 -5.98 33.06
C MET A 82 5.48 -5.75 32.33
N THR A 83 5.85 -6.71 31.52
CA THR A 83 6.98 -6.59 30.59
C THR A 83 6.42 -6.62 29.16
N VAL A 84 6.79 -5.64 28.35
CA VAL A 84 6.52 -5.62 26.91
C VAL A 84 7.75 -6.12 26.19
N ASN A 85 7.61 -7.19 25.42
CA ASN A 85 8.71 -7.83 24.69
C ASN A 85 8.46 -7.70 23.19
N LEU A 86 9.52 -7.37 22.44
CA LEU A 86 9.60 -7.52 21.01
C LEU A 86 10.57 -8.65 20.69
N THR A 87 10.15 -9.58 19.84
CA THR A 87 11.00 -10.67 19.35
C THR A 87 11.04 -10.61 17.83
N LEU A 88 12.24 -10.61 17.27
CA LEU A 88 12.47 -10.76 15.83
C LEU A 88 12.81 -12.21 15.55
N GLN A 89 12.11 -12.80 14.58
CA GLN A 89 12.25 -14.20 14.21
C GLN A 89 12.36 -14.37 12.70
N HIS A 90 13.28 -15.25 12.27
CA HIS A 90 13.34 -15.74 10.89
C HIS A 90 13.13 -17.26 10.92
N ALA A 91 12.09 -17.75 10.22
CA ALA A 91 11.64 -19.13 10.34
C ALA A 91 11.43 -19.53 11.82
N SER A 92 12.15 -20.50 12.35
CA SER A 92 12.08 -20.93 13.75
C SER A 92 13.14 -20.30 14.64
N GLU A 93 14.03 -19.47 14.09
CA GLU A 93 15.18 -18.90 14.82
C GLU A 93 14.85 -17.50 15.35
N ILE A 94 15.09 -17.28 16.63
CA ILE A 94 15.04 -15.97 17.25
C ILE A 94 16.34 -15.25 16.93
N ILE A 95 16.23 -14.11 16.23
CA ILE A 95 17.36 -13.30 15.78
C ILE A 95 17.73 -12.24 16.81
N GLY A 96 16.73 -11.64 17.46
CA GLY A 96 16.96 -10.59 18.44
C GLY A 96 15.72 -10.29 19.26
N GLN A 97 15.92 -9.57 20.35
CA GLN A 97 14.86 -9.20 21.29
C GLN A 97 15.08 -7.79 21.83
N ASP A 98 13.97 -7.13 22.15
CA ASP A 98 13.94 -5.90 22.92
C ASP A 98 12.82 -5.96 23.95
N ASN A 99 12.98 -5.29 25.08
CA ASN A 99 11.94 -5.29 26.11
C ASN A 99 11.97 -4.03 26.97
N VAL A 100 10.85 -3.78 27.64
CA VAL A 100 10.71 -2.73 28.65
C VAL A 100 9.70 -3.17 29.69
N ASP A 101 10.02 -2.91 30.94
CA ASP A 101 9.07 -3.09 32.06
C ASP A 101 8.27 -1.79 32.29
N LEU A 102 7.02 -1.97 32.64
CA LEU A 102 6.15 -0.85 33.02
C LEU A 102 5.17 -1.27 34.10
N THR A 103 4.79 -0.32 34.93
CA THR A 103 3.76 -0.48 35.95
C THR A 103 2.59 0.45 35.63
N LEU A 104 1.39 -0.10 35.52
CA LEU A 104 0.17 0.63 35.26
C LEU A 104 -0.80 0.44 36.43
N VAL A 105 -1.33 1.54 36.94
CA VAL A 105 -2.47 1.47 37.91
C VAL A 105 -3.70 0.92 37.21
N ALA A 106 -4.71 0.52 37.97
CA ALA A 106 -5.96 -0.01 37.47
C ALA A 106 -6.57 0.88 36.40
N GLY A 107 -6.93 0.31 35.25
CA GLY A 107 -7.57 1.01 34.13
C GLY A 107 -6.67 1.94 33.32
N ALA A 108 -5.39 2.07 33.65
CA ALA A 108 -4.43 2.95 32.95
C ALA A 108 -3.95 2.34 31.62
N SER A 109 -3.54 3.22 30.73
CA SER A 109 -2.90 2.87 29.48
C SER A 109 -1.65 3.69 29.23
N ALA A 110 -0.71 3.12 28.50
CA ALA A 110 0.53 3.80 28.11
C ALA A 110 0.93 3.42 26.68
N LYS A 111 1.51 4.38 25.96
CA LYS A 111 2.17 4.12 24.69
C LYS A 111 3.61 3.67 24.95
N VAL A 112 3.96 2.52 24.44
CA VAL A 112 5.34 2.03 24.37
C VAL A 112 5.84 2.31 22.96
N SER A 113 6.84 3.15 22.83
CA SER A 113 7.47 3.51 21.56
C SER A 113 8.94 3.12 21.56
N ASN A 114 9.55 3.13 20.38
CA ASN A 114 10.96 2.74 20.20
C ASN A 114 11.29 1.31 20.70
N LEU A 115 10.35 0.38 20.61
CA LEU A 115 10.70 -1.02 20.63
C LEU A 115 11.46 -1.30 19.33
N THR A 116 12.73 -1.70 19.46
CA THR A 116 13.67 -1.59 18.36
C THR A 116 14.06 -2.97 17.82
N VAL A 117 13.97 -3.09 16.50
CA VAL A 117 14.68 -4.10 15.72
C VAL A 117 15.98 -3.47 15.24
N ALA A 118 17.11 -3.97 15.73
CA ALA A 118 18.41 -3.44 15.37
C ALA A 118 18.78 -3.76 13.92
N SER A 119 19.30 -2.80 13.19
CA SER A 119 19.67 -2.97 11.77
C SER A 119 20.76 -4.05 11.58
N GLU A 120 21.61 -4.25 12.56
CA GLU A 120 22.64 -5.30 12.56
C GLU A 120 22.08 -6.73 12.63
N TRP A 121 20.84 -6.90 13.09
CA TRP A 121 20.14 -8.18 13.08
C TRP A 121 19.58 -8.55 11.70
N LEU A 122 19.53 -7.59 10.79
CA LEU A 122 18.82 -7.71 9.51
C LEU A 122 19.74 -8.15 8.38
N THR A 123 19.19 -8.96 7.51
CA THR A 123 19.81 -9.36 6.25
C THR A 123 18.90 -8.89 5.09
N ASN A 124 19.48 -8.32 4.04
CA ASN A 124 18.72 -7.95 2.86
C ASN A 124 18.01 -9.14 2.22
N ASN A 125 16.92 -8.87 1.57
CA ASN A 125 16.08 -9.84 0.86
C ASN A 125 15.61 -10.96 1.78
N THR A 126 15.17 -10.57 3.00
CA THR A 126 14.70 -11.49 4.01
C THR A 126 13.40 -11.01 4.64
N GLY A 127 12.48 -11.94 4.83
CA GLY A 127 11.25 -11.73 5.59
C GLY A 127 11.42 -12.19 7.04
N TYR A 128 10.86 -11.43 7.96
CA TYR A 128 10.90 -11.70 9.40
C TYR A 128 9.49 -11.68 9.99
N LEU A 129 9.34 -12.30 11.12
CA LEU A 129 8.19 -12.16 12.00
C LEU A 129 8.60 -11.35 13.23
N VAL A 130 7.88 -10.26 13.47
CA VAL A 130 7.96 -9.50 14.72
C VAL A 130 6.79 -9.91 15.59
N THR A 131 7.08 -10.31 16.83
CA THR A 131 6.08 -10.59 17.84
C THR A 131 6.27 -9.60 18.99
N ILE A 132 5.19 -8.90 19.35
CA ILE A 132 5.16 -8.05 20.53
C ILE A 132 4.19 -8.66 21.52
N SER A 133 4.65 -8.92 22.74
CA SER A 133 3.86 -9.53 23.80
C SER A 133 3.89 -8.70 25.06
N VAL A 134 2.85 -8.82 25.86
CA VAL A 134 2.77 -8.29 27.22
C VAL A 134 2.71 -9.46 28.17
N ASN A 135 3.67 -9.53 29.09
CA ASN A 135 3.76 -10.58 30.09
C ASN A 135 3.53 -10.03 31.50
N ASP A 136 2.99 -10.83 32.38
CA ASP A 136 2.95 -10.50 33.80
C ASP A 136 4.30 -10.78 34.51
N LYS A 137 4.37 -10.48 35.82
CA LYS A 137 5.59 -10.73 36.63
C LYS A 137 6.04 -12.18 36.66
N SER A 138 5.12 -13.10 36.46
CA SER A 138 5.40 -14.54 36.48
C SER A 138 5.83 -15.08 35.10
N GLY A 139 5.89 -14.19 34.10
CA GLY A 139 6.23 -14.55 32.72
C GLY A 139 5.06 -15.09 31.89
N ASN A 140 3.83 -15.07 32.42
CA ASN A 140 2.66 -15.48 31.64
C ASN A 140 2.33 -14.43 30.59
N VAL A 141 2.09 -14.88 29.35
CA VAL A 141 1.68 -14.02 28.24
C VAL A 141 0.22 -13.60 28.43
N LEU A 142 0.00 -12.30 28.61
CA LEU A 142 -1.35 -11.71 28.71
C LEU A 142 -1.95 -11.40 27.37
N SER A 143 -1.11 -10.97 26.43
CA SER A 143 -1.49 -10.66 25.05
C SER A 143 -0.29 -10.73 24.13
N SER A 144 -0.52 -11.02 22.86
CA SER A 144 0.52 -11.10 21.83
C SER A 144 -0.05 -10.62 20.49
N LYS A 145 0.73 -9.80 19.79
CA LYS A 145 0.47 -9.33 18.43
C LYS A 145 1.65 -9.66 17.51
N ARG A 146 1.36 -9.88 16.25
CA ARG A 146 2.38 -10.23 15.24
C ARG A 146 2.30 -9.27 14.07
N ALA A 147 3.45 -8.99 13.48
CA ALA A 147 3.60 -8.23 12.26
C ALA A 147 4.66 -8.84 11.37
N GLY A 148 4.42 -8.88 10.07
CA GLY A 148 5.45 -9.20 9.11
C GLY A 148 6.44 -8.04 8.98
N LEU A 149 7.70 -8.34 8.77
CA LEU A 149 8.73 -7.38 8.45
C LEU A 149 9.46 -7.84 7.19
N SER A 150 9.46 -7.01 6.15
CA SER A 150 10.18 -7.26 4.91
C SER A 150 11.39 -6.34 4.81
N VAL A 151 12.55 -6.92 4.58
CA VAL A 151 13.81 -6.19 4.40
C VAL A 151 14.32 -6.43 2.98
N GLU A 152 14.30 -5.37 2.17
CA GLU A 152 14.65 -5.44 0.75
C GLU A 152 15.13 -4.09 0.24
N ASP A 153 16.12 -4.07 -0.64
CA ASP A 153 16.62 -2.84 -1.26
C ASP A 153 15.82 -2.47 -2.52
N ASP A 154 15.17 -3.47 -3.14
CA ASP A 154 14.39 -3.32 -4.36
C ASP A 154 13.06 -4.05 -4.23
N TRP A 155 11.96 -3.35 -4.45
CA TRP A 155 10.61 -3.90 -4.37
C TRP A 155 10.38 -5.09 -5.31
N THR A 156 11.14 -5.18 -6.41
CA THR A 156 11.00 -6.27 -7.40
C THR A 156 11.52 -7.60 -6.93
N VAL A 157 12.27 -7.64 -5.84
CA VAL A 157 12.77 -8.90 -5.24
C VAL A 157 11.62 -9.71 -4.64
N PHE A 158 10.74 -9.05 -3.90
CA PHE A 158 9.54 -9.65 -3.31
C PHE A 158 8.31 -8.79 -3.59
N PRO A 159 7.84 -8.71 -4.84
CA PRO A 159 6.72 -7.84 -5.17
C PRO A 159 5.43 -8.34 -4.53
N ARG A 160 4.75 -7.46 -3.81
CA ARG A 160 3.45 -7.70 -3.19
C ARG A 160 2.50 -6.61 -3.64
N TYR A 161 1.54 -6.99 -4.47
CA TYR A 161 0.67 -6.05 -5.15
C TYR A 161 -0.59 -5.73 -4.36
N GLY A 162 -0.94 -4.45 -4.33
CA GLY A 162 -2.24 -3.95 -3.94
C GLY A 162 -2.88 -3.16 -5.06
N ILE A 163 -4.19 -2.99 -4.98
CA ILE A 163 -4.97 -2.26 -5.98
C ILE A 163 -5.58 -1.03 -5.31
N VAL A 164 -5.43 0.13 -5.96
CA VAL A 164 -6.22 1.32 -5.69
C VAL A 164 -7.22 1.47 -6.82
N ALA A 165 -8.48 1.20 -6.55
CA ALA A 165 -9.53 1.25 -7.55
C ALA A 165 -10.74 2.01 -7.03
N GLY A 166 -11.32 2.85 -7.88
CA GLY A 166 -12.61 3.43 -7.62
C GLY A 166 -13.75 2.51 -8.03
N SER A 167 -14.96 2.86 -7.66
CA SER A 167 -16.18 2.26 -8.17
C SER A 167 -17.11 3.33 -8.74
N PRO A 168 -18.13 2.96 -9.50
CA PRO A 168 -19.04 3.93 -10.12
C PRO A 168 -19.93 4.71 -9.14
N THR A 169 -19.95 4.31 -7.88
CA THR A 169 -20.70 5.05 -6.86
C THR A 169 -19.94 6.29 -6.41
N ASP A 170 -20.64 7.36 -6.13
CA ASP A 170 -20.05 8.62 -5.67
C ASP A 170 -19.22 8.46 -4.37
N GLN A 171 -19.61 7.51 -3.51
CA GLN A 171 -18.92 7.21 -2.26
C GLN A 171 -17.58 6.49 -2.44
N ASN A 172 -17.41 5.78 -3.56
CA ASN A 172 -16.23 4.96 -3.83
C ASN A 172 -15.42 5.48 -5.04
N SER A 173 -15.79 6.64 -5.57
CA SER A 173 -14.98 7.31 -6.59
C SER A 173 -13.71 7.90 -6.00
N ILE A 174 -12.66 8.03 -6.82
CA ILE A 174 -11.35 8.57 -6.37
C ILE A 174 -11.41 10.09 -6.35
N LEU A 175 -12.08 10.64 -5.35
CA LEU A 175 -12.32 12.07 -5.17
C LEU A 175 -11.71 12.56 -3.86
N VAL A 176 -11.39 13.85 -3.80
CA VAL A 176 -10.84 14.46 -2.57
C VAL A 176 -11.72 14.22 -1.36
N LYS A 177 -13.05 14.28 -1.50
CA LYS A 177 -14.00 14.01 -0.41
C LYS A 177 -13.96 12.58 0.13
N ASN A 178 -13.41 11.63 -0.63
CA ASN A 178 -13.32 10.20 -0.27
C ASN A 178 -11.90 9.80 0.19
N LEU A 179 -10.96 10.73 0.24
CA LEU A 179 -9.55 10.45 0.55
C LEU A 179 -9.36 9.74 1.89
N GLU A 180 -10.14 10.07 2.90
CA GLU A 180 -10.01 9.43 4.21
C GLU A 180 -10.26 7.92 4.16
N ALA A 181 -11.25 7.47 3.40
CA ALA A 181 -11.51 6.05 3.20
C ALA A 181 -10.36 5.35 2.48
N TYR A 182 -9.83 5.95 1.41
CA TYR A 182 -8.67 5.43 0.69
C TYR A 182 -7.41 5.39 1.53
N ARG A 183 -7.18 6.40 2.36
CA ARG A 183 -6.04 6.43 3.29
C ARG A 183 -6.10 5.27 4.28
N LYS A 184 -7.28 4.95 4.81
CA LYS A 184 -7.46 3.79 5.70
C LYS A 184 -7.18 2.47 5.00
N GLU A 185 -7.62 2.32 3.75
CA GLU A 185 -7.31 1.13 2.97
C GLU A 185 -5.80 0.99 2.71
N LEU A 186 -5.12 2.09 2.38
CA LEU A 186 -3.67 2.09 2.20
C LEU A 186 -2.93 1.74 3.51
N GLU A 187 -3.39 2.23 4.66
CA GLU A 187 -2.83 1.86 5.96
C GLU A 187 -3.02 0.37 6.26
N LEU A 188 -4.19 -0.18 5.95
CA LEU A 188 -4.45 -1.61 6.09
C LEU A 188 -3.52 -2.45 5.19
N MET A 189 -3.39 -2.09 3.93
CA MET A 189 -2.50 -2.77 2.99
C MET A 189 -1.03 -2.62 3.38
N LYS A 190 -0.62 -1.47 3.92
CA LYS A 190 0.72 -1.28 4.50
C LYS A 190 0.97 -2.29 5.63
N SER A 191 0.00 -2.50 6.51
CA SER A 191 0.11 -3.48 7.60
C SER A 191 0.26 -4.93 7.11
N MET A 192 -0.14 -5.20 5.87
CA MET A 192 0.06 -6.48 5.19
C MET A 192 1.36 -6.54 4.37
N ASN A 193 2.25 -5.57 4.53
CA ASN A 193 3.52 -5.46 3.80
C ASN A 193 3.37 -5.33 2.27
N ILE A 194 2.26 -4.79 1.79
CA ILE A 194 2.10 -4.47 0.36
C ILE A 194 3.09 -3.38 -0.02
N ASN A 195 3.90 -3.61 -1.04
CA ASN A 195 4.97 -2.72 -1.46
C ASN A 195 4.86 -2.21 -2.91
N SER A 196 3.80 -2.58 -3.61
CA SER A 196 3.53 -2.12 -4.96
C SER A 196 2.03 -1.96 -5.17
N TYR A 197 1.62 -0.78 -5.58
CA TYR A 197 0.21 -0.46 -5.79
C TYR A 197 -0.02 -0.06 -7.22
N PHE A 198 -1.01 -0.62 -7.89
CA PHE A 198 -1.46 -0.11 -9.16
C PHE A 198 -2.81 0.60 -9.03
N PHE A 199 -2.90 1.73 -9.68
CA PHE A 199 -4.08 2.60 -9.70
C PHE A 199 -4.94 2.20 -10.90
N TYR A 200 -5.88 1.29 -10.62
CA TYR A 200 -6.72 0.67 -11.63
C TYR A 200 -7.80 1.62 -12.11
N ASP A 201 -7.93 1.77 -13.42
CA ASP A 201 -8.90 2.67 -14.07
C ASP A 201 -8.91 4.10 -13.51
N ALA A 202 -7.75 4.60 -13.06
CA ALA A 202 -7.59 5.95 -12.51
C ALA A 202 -7.17 6.99 -13.57
N TYR A 203 -7.11 6.62 -14.83
CA TYR A 203 -6.70 7.47 -15.94
C TYR A 203 -7.91 8.08 -16.68
N ASN A 204 -7.68 9.17 -17.39
CA ASN A 204 -8.70 9.82 -18.23
C ASN A 204 -9.03 8.98 -19.47
N GLU A 205 -8.08 8.89 -20.38
CA GLU A 205 -8.12 8.03 -21.57
C GLU A 205 -6.78 7.27 -21.64
N ALA A 206 -6.78 6.11 -22.28
CA ALA A 206 -5.55 5.33 -22.40
C ALA A 206 -4.43 6.10 -23.11
N THR A 207 -4.78 6.98 -24.03
CA THR A 207 -3.87 7.84 -24.80
C THR A 207 -3.74 9.27 -24.28
N ASP A 208 -4.44 9.61 -23.21
CA ASP A 208 -4.30 10.85 -22.45
C ASP A 208 -4.67 10.62 -20.99
N PRO A 209 -3.86 9.85 -20.27
CA PRO A 209 -4.24 9.32 -18.96
C PRO A 209 -4.41 10.41 -17.89
N PHE A 210 -3.56 11.43 -17.88
CA PHE A 210 -3.69 12.60 -17.01
C PHE A 210 -3.35 13.85 -17.82
N PRO A 211 -4.37 14.56 -18.32
CA PRO A 211 -4.17 15.75 -19.17
C PRO A 211 -3.26 16.80 -18.55
N GLU A 212 -2.42 17.40 -19.36
CA GLU A 212 -1.47 18.43 -18.93
C GLU A 212 -2.21 19.72 -18.52
N GLY A 213 -1.71 20.40 -17.49
CA GLY A 213 -2.24 21.68 -17.01
C GLY A 213 -3.53 21.59 -16.20
N VAL A 214 -3.95 20.40 -15.82
CA VAL A 214 -5.13 20.20 -14.96
C VAL A 214 -4.72 19.95 -13.53
N ASP A 215 -4.87 20.95 -12.65
CA ASP A 215 -4.56 20.84 -11.22
C ASP A 215 -5.61 20.04 -10.45
N SER A 216 -6.85 20.18 -10.84
CA SER A 216 -8.00 19.42 -10.33
C SER A 216 -8.77 18.89 -11.50
N PHE A 217 -8.78 17.58 -11.64
CA PHE A 217 -9.44 16.89 -12.72
C PHE A 217 -10.52 15.99 -12.15
N VAL A 218 -11.75 16.23 -12.54
CA VAL A 218 -12.87 15.36 -12.21
C VAL A 218 -13.46 14.85 -13.51
N GLN A 219 -13.19 13.59 -13.79
CA GLN A 219 -13.73 12.94 -14.97
C GLN A 219 -14.59 11.75 -14.60
N LYS A 220 -15.71 11.67 -15.27
CA LYS A 220 -16.57 10.50 -15.22
C LYS A 220 -16.12 9.54 -16.31
N TRP A 221 -15.59 8.41 -15.92
CA TRP A 221 -15.21 7.36 -16.86
C TRP A 221 -16.44 6.77 -17.53
N ASN A 222 -16.46 6.83 -18.83
CA ASN A 222 -17.42 6.07 -19.64
C ASN A 222 -16.83 4.73 -20.04
N THR A 223 -15.99 4.16 -19.17
CA THR A 223 -15.37 2.84 -19.32
C THR A 223 -16.07 1.82 -18.43
N TRP A 224 -15.41 0.74 -18.14
CA TRP A 224 -15.91 -0.38 -17.35
C TRP A 224 -16.48 -0.01 -15.99
N SER A 225 -15.82 0.92 -15.29
CA SER A 225 -16.16 1.26 -13.92
C SER A 225 -17.05 2.48 -13.77
N HIS A 226 -17.16 3.33 -14.79
CA HIS A 226 -17.82 4.65 -14.71
C HIS A 226 -17.37 5.48 -13.48
N THR A 227 -16.15 5.27 -13.00
CA THR A 227 -15.60 5.90 -11.81
C THR A 227 -15.30 7.37 -12.08
N GLN A 228 -15.58 8.24 -11.12
CA GLN A 228 -15.11 9.61 -11.14
C GLN A 228 -13.71 9.68 -10.52
N VAL A 229 -12.84 10.47 -11.11
CA VAL A 229 -11.44 10.61 -10.67
C VAL A 229 -11.08 12.09 -10.58
N ASP A 230 -10.53 12.47 -9.43
CA ASP A 230 -9.91 13.76 -9.18
C ASP A 230 -8.39 13.58 -9.21
N THR A 231 -7.71 14.26 -10.10
CA THR A 231 -6.23 14.19 -10.24
C THR A 231 -5.53 14.50 -8.92
N LYS A 232 -6.04 15.49 -8.16
CA LYS A 232 -5.49 15.84 -6.85
C LYS A 232 -5.59 14.67 -5.87
N ALA A 233 -6.73 13.98 -5.83
CA ALA A 233 -6.90 12.81 -4.98
C ALA A 233 -5.90 11.69 -5.33
N VAL A 234 -5.75 11.38 -6.63
CA VAL A 234 -4.76 10.39 -7.09
C VAL A 234 -3.36 10.77 -6.65
N LYS A 235 -2.97 12.03 -6.82
CA LYS A 235 -1.64 12.53 -6.46
C LYS A 235 -1.36 12.41 -4.97
N GLU A 236 -2.34 12.76 -4.11
CA GLU A 236 -2.20 12.60 -2.66
C GLU A 236 -2.08 11.12 -2.25
N LEU A 237 -2.78 10.21 -2.92
CA LEU A 237 -2.66 8.77 -2.66
C LEU A 237 -1.32 8.20 -3.14
N VAL A 238 -0.80 8.67 -4.28
CA VAL A 238 0.56 8.32 -4.73
C VAL A 238 1.60 8.76 -3.70
N ASP A 239 1.48 9.97 -3.16
CA ASP A 239 2.38 10.47 -2.12
C ASP A 239 2.30 9.63 -0.84
N GLN A 240 1.11 9.18 -0.44
CA GLN A 240 0.95 8.29 0.71
C GLN A 240 1.59 6.92 0.47
N VAL A 241 1.45 6.35 -0.72
CA VAL A 241 2.13 5.11 -1.12
C VAL A 241 3.64 5.27 -0.97
N HIS A 242 4.22 6.36 -1.47
CA HIS A 242 5.66 6.63 -1.33
C HIS A 242 6.09 6.77 0.13
N LYS A 243 5.31 7.46 0.97
CA LYS A 243 5.60 7.58 2.41
C LYS A 243 5.62 6.23 3.13
N SER A 244 4.87 5.24 2.63
CA SER A 244 4.90 3.88 3.16
C SER A 244 6.09 3.04 2.68
N GLY A 245 6.99 3.61 1.88
CA GLY A 245 8.13 2.90 1.29
C GLY A 245 7.76 1.98 0.12
N ALA A 246 6.55 2.16 -0.44
CA ALA A 246 6.05 1.38 -1.57
C ALA A 246 6.15 2.16 -2.88
N VAL A 247 5.92 1.48 -4.00
CA VAL A 247 5.88 2.06 -5.34
C VAL A 247 4.46 2.12 -5.88
N ALA A 248 4.19 3.12 -6.73
CA ALA A 248 2.91 3.34 -7.37
C ALA A 248 3.01 3.12 -8.88
N MET A 249 2.11 2.30 -9.43
CA MET A 249 2.05 1.98 -10.86
C MET A 249 0.82 2.61 -11.49
N LEU A 250 1.00 3.22 -12.64
CA LEU A 250 -0.11 3.68 -13.46
C LEU A 250 -0.58 2.52 -14.35
N TYR A 251 -1.85 2.16 -14.19
CA TYR A 251 -2.51 1.16 -15.03
C TYR A 251 -3.11 1.80 -16.28
N ASN A 252 -2.99 1.14 -17.42
CA ASN A 252 -3.85 1.36 -18.57
C ASN A 252 -3.90 0.12 -19.48
N MET A 253 -4.77 0.20 -20.50
CA MET A 253 -4.79 -0.77 -21.61
C MET A 253 -3.65 -0.43 -22.57
N ILE A 254 -2.70 -1.36 -22.73
CA ILE A 254 -1.46 -1.09 -23.48
C ILE A 254 -1.67 -0.94 -25.00
N SER A 255 -2.71 -1.54 -25.55
CA SER A 255 -2.95 -1.60 -27.01
C SER A 255 -4.32 -1.07 -27.43
N ALA A 256 -5.07 -0.46 -26.52
CA ALA A 256 -6.42 0.01 -26.83
C ALA A 256 -6.66 1.45 -26.40
N ASP A 257 -7.60 2.09 -27.07
CA ASP A 257 -8.05 3.44 -26.75
C ASP A 257 -9.55 3.56 -26.99
N SER A 258 -10.22 4.31 -26.15
CA SER A 258 -11.63 4.70 -26.33
C SER A 258 -11.83 5.86 -27.30
N ASN A 259 -10.74 6.47 -27.80
CA ASN A 259 -10.78 7.54 -28.78
C ASN A 259 -10.34 7.03 -30.17
N PRO A 260 -11.28 6.54 -31.02
CA PRO A 260 -10.94 5.96 -32.32
C PRO A 260 -10.44 6.96 -33.36
N LYS A 261 -10.45 8.25 -33.03
CA LYS A 261 -10.09 9.32 -33.97
C LYS A 261 -8.80 10.04 -33.59
N ASN A 262 -7.85 9.33 -32.98
CA ASN A 262 -6.58 9.95 -32.65
C ASN A 262 -5.85 10.38 -33.94
N PRO A 263 -5.76 11.68 -34.24
CA PRO A 263 -5.17 12.19 -35.50
C PRO A 263 -3.66 12.01 -35.55
N ALA A 264 -3.03 11.68 -34.42
CA ALA A 264 -1.58 11.51 -34.35
C ALA A 264 -1.10 10.14 -34.86
N LEU A 265 -2.04 9.20 -35.11
CA LEU A 265 -1.71 7.83 -35.49
C LEU A 265 -2.28 7.48 -36.89
N PRO A 266 -1.46 6.86 -37.76
CA PRO A 266 -1.93 6.42 -39.06
C PRO A 266 -2.81 5.17 -38.95
N LEU A 267 -3.65 4.91 -39.94
CA LEU A 267 -4.46 3.69 -40.04
C LEU A 267 -3.61 2.41 -39.96
N ALA A 268 -2.37 2.48 -40.41
CA ALA A 268 -1.40 1.40 -40.32
C ALA A 268 -1.01 1.02 -38.87
N ALA A 269 -1.27 1.89 -37.89
CA ALA A 269 -1.03 1.61 -36.49
C ALA A 269 -2.16 0.80 -35.83
N LEU A 270 -3.32 0.70 -36.48
CA LEU A 270 -4.45 -0.08 -35.95
C LEU A 270 -4.18 -1.59 -36.03
N ALA A 271 -4.77 -2.34 -35.11
CA ALA A 271 -4.89 -3.78 -35.19
C ALA A 271 -6.15 -4.16 -35.97
N TYR A 272 -6.05 -5.20 -36.76
CA TYR A 272 -7.12 -5.66 -37.66
C TYR A 272 -7.55 -7.07 -37.31
N ASN A 273 -8.84 -7.38 -37.46
CA ASN A 273 -9.35 -8.71 -37.21
C ASN A 273 -8.72 -9.74 -38.17
N PHE A 274 -8.11 -10.76 -37.61
CA PHE A 274 -7.58 -11.91 -38.36
C PHE A 274 -8.68 -12.91 -38.70
N TYR A 275 -9.72 -13.00 -37.88
CA TYR A 275 -10.89 -13.82 -38.05
C TYR A 275 -12.17 -13.01 -37.86
N ASP A 276 -13.32 -13.57 -38.23
CA ASP A 276 -14.65 -12.96 -38.01
C ASP A 276 -15.15 -13.11 -36.56
N SER A 277 -14.27 -13.03 -35.55
CA SER A 277 -14.62 -13.30 -34.15
C SER A 277 -15.11 -12.07 -33.38
N PHE A 278 -14.52 -10.90 -33.64
CA PHE A 278 -14.84 -9.62 -32.98
C PHE A 278 -15.29 -8.54 -33.98
N GLY A 279 -15.62 -8.93 -35.18
CA GLY A 279 -15.95 -8.11 -36.32
C GLY A 279 -15.53 -8.83 -37.59
N LYS A 280 -15.68 -8.22 -38.74
CA LYS A 280 -15.29 -8.84 -40.00
C LYS A 280 -13.78 -8.85 -40.14
N LYS A 281 -13.29 -9.96 -40.68
CA LYS A 281 -11.89 -10.10 -41.07
C LYS A 281 -11.44 -8.91 -41.94
N GLY A 282 -10.26 -8.38 -41.63
CA GLY A 282 -9.66 -7.27 -42.35
C GLY A 282 -10.17 -5.88 -41.96
N GLU A 283 -11.16 -5.80 -41.10
CA GLU A 283 -11.60 -4.53 -40.49
C GLU A 283 -10.82 -4.24 -39.19
N PRO A 284 -10.71 -2.95 -38.79
CA PRO A 284 -10.11 -2.62 -37.49
C PRO A 284 -10.78 -3.36 -36.35
N MET A 285 -9.98 -3.90 -35.44
CA MET A 285 -10.49 -4.55 -34.25
C MET A 285 -11.07 -3.54 -33.29
N THR A 286 -12.32 -3.74 -32.90
CA THR A 286 -13.02 -2.96 -31.91
C THR A 286 -13.67 -3.87 -30.88
N TYR A 287 -13.86 -3.34 -29.68
CA TYR A 287 -14.51 -4.08 -28.62
C TYR A 287 -15.43 -3.16 -27.80
N THR A 288 -16.66 -3.60 -27.63
CA THR A 288 -17.66 -2.86 -26.88
C THR A 288 -18.30 -3.79 -25.86
N ILE A 289 -18.35 -3.37 -24.60
CA ILE A 289 -19.07 -4.10 -23.55
C ILE A 289 -20.23 -3.24 -23.04
N GLY A 290 -21.43 -3.80 -23.15
CA GLY A 290 -22.64 -3.13 -22.68
C GLY A 290 -22.79 -1.74 -23.28
N ASN A 291 -22.99 -0.74 -22.42
CA ASN A 291 -23.14 0.68 -22.79
C ASN A 291 -21.83 1.47 -22.73
N ASN A 292 -20.71 0.79 -22.58
CA ASN A 292 -19.40 1.43 -22.51
C ASN A 292 -18.96 1.93 -23.89
N PRO A 293 -18.08 2.95 -23.97
CA PRO A 293 -17.48 3.36 -25.21
C PRO A 293 -16.75 2.22 -25.90
N THR A 294 -16.81 2.22 -27.23
CA THR A 294 -16.08 1.27 -28.06
C THR A 294 -14.58 1.48 -27.91
N GLN A 295 -13.86 0.43 -27.59
CA GLN A 295 -12.41 0.41 -27.61
C GLN A 295 -11.91 0.09 -29.02
N VAL A 296 -10.89 0.81 -29.47
CA VAL A 296 -10.18 0.57 -30.73
C VAL A 296 -8.79 0.03 -30.38
N TYR A 297 -8.40 -1.05 -31.04
CA TYR A 297 -7.10 -1.69 -30.77
C TYR A 297 -6.05 -1.24 -31.77
N TYR A 298 -4.85 -1.09 -31.25
CA TYR A 298 -3.65 -0.75 -32.01
C TYR A 298 -2.72 -1.96 -32.08
N ASP A 299 -1.93 -2.02 -33.15
CA ASP A 299 -0.93 -3.06 -33.32
C ASP A 299 0.25 -2.82 -32.36
N PRO A 300 0.45 -3.68 -31.37
CA PRO A 300 1.55 -3.51 -30.41
C PRO A 300 2.94 -3.63 -31.03
N ALA A 301 3.06 -4.21 -32.22
CA ALA A 301 4.30 -4.30 -32.96
C ALA A 301 4.58 -3.05 -33.82
N ASN A 302 3.61 -2.16 -33.99
CA ASN A 302 3.79 -0.97 -34.80
C ASN A 302 4.65 0.08 -34.07
N PRO A 303 5.78 0.53 -34.67
CA PRO A 303 6.68 1.48 -34.02
C PRO A 303 6.05 2.86 -33.69
N ASP A 304 5.11 3.33 -34.51
CA ASP A 304 4.42 4.62 -34.28
C ASP A 304 3.54 4.52 -33.05
N TRP A 305 2.81 3.41 -32.90
CA TRP A 305 2.04 3.14 -31.68
C TRP A 305 2.92 3.04 -30.45
N GLN A 306 3.99 2.23 -30.50
CA GLN A 306 4.92 2.07 -29.38
C GLN A 306 5.48 3.40 -28.91
N LYS A 307 5.96 4.22 -29.83
CA LYS A 307 6.51 5.54 -29.53
C LYS A 307 5.45 6.45 -28.92
N TYR A 308 4.25 6.44 -29.46
CA TYR A 308 3.15 7.28 -29.00
C TYR A 308 2.71 6.92 -27.59
N ILE A 309 2.37 5.66 -27.34
CA ILE A 309 1.88 5.23 -26.04
C ILE A 309 2.95 5.33 -24.94
N ALA A 310 4.19 4.99 -25.23
CA ALA A 310 5.30 5.15 -24.30
C ALA A 310 5.52 6.63 -23.94
N GLY A 311 5.39 7.54 -24.90
CA GLY A 311 5.53 8.97 -24.67
C GLY A 311 4.45 9.54 -23.78
N VAL A 312 3.18 9.20 -24.03
CA VAL A 312 2.06 9.71 -23.21
C VAL A 312 2.07 9.11 -21.81
N MET A 313 2.42 7.84 -21.67
CA MET A 313 2.54 7.19 -20.36
C MET A 313 3.69 7.77 -19.55
N LYS A 314 4.86 7.95 -20.17
CA LYS A 314 6.00 8.59 -19.49
C LYS A 314 5.64 9.99 -18.98
N SER A 315 5.02 10.80 -19.82
CA SER A 315 4.62 12.15 -19.45
C SER A 315 3.64 12.16 -18.27
N ALA A 316 2.63 11.28 -18.29
CA ALA A 316 1.68 11.16 -17.20
C ALA A 316 2.31 10.66 -15.90
N MET A 317 3.21 9.67 -15.98
CA MET A 317 3.92 9.15 -14.83
C MET A 317 4.80 10.22 -14.19
N ASP A 318 5.55 10.97 -14.98
CA ASP A 318 6.43 12.03 -14.49
C ASP A 318 5.62 13.15 -13.77
N ARG A 319 4.46 13.54 -14.31
CA ARG A 319 3.61 14.57 -13.68
C ARG A 319 2.96 14.10 -12.40
N MET A 320 2.52 12.85 -12.35
CA MET A 320 1.75 12.31 -11.24
C MET A 320 2.61 11.62 -10.18
N GLY A 321 3.89 11.38 -10.46
CA GLY A 321 4.82 10.73 -9.54
C GLY A 321 4.73 9.19 -9.54
N PHE A 322 4.16 8.58 -10.57
CA PHE A 322 4.15 7.13 -10.69
C PHE A 322 5.54 6.57 -11.00
N ASP A 323 5.85 5.43 -10.39
CA ASP A 323 7.16 4.77 -10.52
C ASP A 323 7.23 3.81 -11.70
N GLY A 324 6.08 3.37 -12.19
CA GLY A 324 6.02 2.38 -13.25
C GLY A 324 4.67 2.33 -13.95
N TRP A 325 4.63 1.46 -14.94
CA TRP A 325 3.47 1.25 -15.80
C TRP A 325 3.03 -0.21 -15.77
N GLN A 326 1.77 -0.42 -15.42
CA GLN A 326 1.12 -1.70 -15.55
C GLN A 326 0.21 -1.70 -16.77
N GLY A 327 0.66 -2.34 -17.84
CA GLY A 327 -0.13 -2.51 -19.07
C GLY A 327 -1.07 -3.70 -18.97
N ASP A 328 -2.32 -3.48 -19.33
CA ASP A 328 -3.33 -4.53 -19.47
C ASP A 328 -3.62 -4.83 -20.94
N THR A 329 -4.42 -5.87 -21.19
CA THR A 329 -4.75 -6.37 -22.53
C THR A 329 -3.55 -6.91 -23.30
N ILE A 330 -2.61 -7.51 -22.59
CA ILE A 330 -1.50 -8.28 -23.14
C ILE A 330 -1.99 -9.71 -23.39
N GLY A 331 -2.05 -10.13 -24.64
CA GLY A 331 -2.49 -11.47 -24.97
C GLY A 331 -2.75 -11.66 -26.46
N ASP A 332 -3.13 -12.88 -26.84
CA ASP A 332 -3.53 -13.20 -28.20
C ASP A 332 -4.96 -12.70 -28.46
N ASN A 333 -5.06 -11.54 -29.04
CA ASN A 333 -6.34 -10.95 -29.46
C ASN A 333 -6.76 -11.39 -30.85
N ARG A 334 -6.05 -12.31 -31.49
CA ARG A 334 -6.32 -12.79 -32.87
C ARG A 334 -6.40 -11.65 -33.87
N VAL A 335 -5.45 -10.77 -33.80
CA VAL A 335 -5.31 -9.61 -34.66
C VAL A 335 -4.13 -9.76 -35.62
N THR A 336 -4.13 -8.93 -36.64
CA THR A 336 -3.05 -8.79 -37.60
C THR A 336 -2.74 -7.33 -37.83
N ASP A 337 -1.62 -7.04 -38.47
CA ASP A 337 -1.25 -5.70 -38.90
C ASP A 337 -2.03 -5.25 -40.15
N TYR A 338 -1.83 -4.01 -40.53
CA TYR A 338 -2.45 -3.41 -41.72
C TYR A 338 -2.09 -4.13 -43.03
N GLU A 339 -0.84 -4.55 -43.19
CA GLU A 339 -0.35 -5.17 -44.43
C GLU A 339 -0.99 -6.56 -44.65
N HIS A 340 -1.17 -7.31 -43.57
CA HIS A 340 -1.69 -8.68 -43.62
C HIS A 340 -3.20 -8.77 -43.36
N ARG A 341 -3.92 -7.65 -43.24
CA ARG A 341 -5.34 -7.64 -42.86
C ARG A 341 -6.26 -8.43 -43.83
N ASN A 342 -5.87 -8.55 -45.10
CA ASN A 342 -6.61 -9.26 -46.13
C ASN A 342 -5.93 -10.59 -46.52
N SER A 343 -4.92 -11.03 -45.79
CA SER A 343 -4.23 -12.31 -46.07
C SER A 343 -5.18 -13.51 -45.87
N THR A 344 -5.07 -14.49 -46.75
CA THR A 344 -5.89 -15.71 -46.72
C THR A 344 -5.30 -16.75 -45.77
#